data_6de9a343b27035d483248281c8a8f31c
#
_entry.id   6de9a343b27035d483248281c8a8f31c
#
_cell.length_a   1.000
_cell.length_b   1.000
_cell.length_c   1.000
_cell.angle_alpha   90.00
_cell.angle_beta   90.00
_cell.angle_gamma   90.00
#
_symmetry.space_group_name_H-M   'P 1'
#
loop_
_entity.id
_entity.type
_entity.pdbx_description
1 polymer ?
#
loop_
_entity_poly.entity_id
_entity_poly.type
_entity_poly.pdbx_seq_one_letter_code
_entity_poly.pdbx_strand_id
1 'polypeptide(L)'
;MAAIYLDLSALRLPSMDPAVPDEQLTPGAAQAVGHLVDAGFEVVVLALDDEPMPPLGDGVTRAEMLPEHLGAGTWYLTGDPYPALGRPRGGTTVLVGPRPAAGKVPLPRFDLEARDLAAAAMEILTRDAMA
;
A
#
# COMPACT_ATOMS: atom_id res chain seq x y z
N MET A 1 -13.90 -7.30 10.51
CA MET A 1 -13.71 -6.18 9.58
C MET A 1 -12.34 -6.32 8.92
N ALA A 2 -12.31 -6.28 7.61
CA ALA A 2 -11.04 -6.43 6.88
C ALA A 2 -10.21 -5.15 6.99
N ALA A 3 -8.91 -5.29 7.16
CA ALA A 3 -7.97 -4.19 7.26
C ALA A 3 -7.05 -4.15 6.04
N ILE A 4 -6.66 -2.94 5.67
CA ILE A 4 -5.70 -2.71 4.59
C ILE A 4 -4.55 -1.91 5.15
N TYR A 5 -3.35 -2.49 5.11
CA TYR A 5 -2.12 -1.82 5.51
C TYR A 5 -1.43 -1.26 4.28
N LEU A 6 -1.20 0.05 4.29
CA LEU A 6 -0.55 0.77 3.19
C LEU A 6 0.83 1.25 3.61
N ASP A 7 1.85 0.78 2.92
CA ASP A 7 3.18 1.36 3.04
C ASP A 7 3.21 2.71 2.30
N LEU A 8 3.94 3.69 2.81
CA LEU A 8 4.08 4.99 2.16
C LEU A 8 4.60 4.88 0.73
N SER A 9 5.42 3.89 0.44
CA SER A 9 5.94 3.64 -0.91
C SER A 9 4.83 3.36 -1.94
N ALA A 10 3.66 2.86 -1.50
CA ALA A 10 2.52 2.63 -2.38
C ALA A 10 1.73 3.90 -2.68
N LEU A 11 1.94 4.97 -1.90
CA LEU A 11 1.20 6.22 -1.99
C LEU A 11 1.97 7.34 -2.69
N ARG A 12 3.30 7.23 -2.75
CA ARG A 12 4.16 8.30 -3.23
C ARG A 12 4.84 7.94 -4.54
N LEU A 13 4.99 8.94 -5.41
CA LEU A 13 5.85 8.82 -6.58
C LEU A 13 7.28 9.12 -6.16
N PRO A 14 8.27 8.33 -6.62
CA PRO A 14 9.66 8.71 -6.42
C PRO A 14 9.95 10.01 -7.15
N SER A 15 10.65 10.94 -6.48
CA SER A 15 11.05 12.18 -7.10
C SER A 15 12.19 11.94 -8.08
N MET A 16 12.05 12.45 -9.30
CA MET A 16 13.09 12.42 -10.32
C MET A 16 14.14 13.52 -10.12
N ASP A 17 13.81 14.52 -9.31
CA ASP A 17 14.68 15.65 -8.98
C ASP A 17 15.10 15.56 -7.52
N PRO A 18 16.40 15.41 -7.21
CA PRO A 18 16.87 15.32 -5.84
C PRO A 18 16.60 16.58 -4.99
N ALA A 19 16.26 17.70 -5.62
CA ALA A 19 15.89 18.93 -4.92
C ALA A 19 14.41 18.94 -4.50
N VAL A 20 13.59 18.01 -5.02
CA VAL A 20 12.17 17.91 -4.70
C VAL A 20 11.95 16.67 -3.83
N PRO A 21 11.38 16.84 -2.62
CA PRO A 21 11.13 15.70 -1.76
C PRO A 21 10.07 14.74 -2.35
N ASP A 22 10.19 13.45 -2.02
CA ASP A 22 9.26 12.39 -2.42
C ASP A 22 7.94 12.46 -1.65
N GLU A 23 7.31 13.65 -1.65
CA GLU A 23 6.11 13.89 -0.83
C GLU A 23 4.82 13.94 -1.63
N GLN A 24 4.92 13.90 -2.97
CA GLN A 24 3.72 13.95 -3.79
C GLN A 24 3.03 12.60 -3.82
N LEU A 25 1.73 12.62 -3.54
CA LEU A 25 0.90 11.44 -3.70
C LEU A 25 0.83 11.05 -5.17
N THR A 26 0.77 9.74 -5.41
CA THR A 26 0.46 9.21 -6.74
C THR A 26 -0.90 9.74 -7.19
N PRO A 27 -1.08 10.15 -8.45
CA PRO A 27 -2.38 10.60 -8.93
C PRO A 27 -3.47 9.57 -8.64
N GLY A 28 -4.59 10.03 -8.07
CA GLY A 28 -5.71 9.17 -7.70
C GLY A 28 -5.55 8.40 -6.39
N ALA A 29 -4.43 8.55 -5.67
CA ALA A 29 -4.21 7.81 -4.43
C ALA A 29 -5.24 8.14 -3.36
N ALA A 30 -5.51 9.42 -3.12
CA ALA A 30 -6.50 9.83 -2.12
C ALA A 30 -7.91 9.33 -2.46
N GLN A 31 -8.28 9.37 -3.73
CA GLN A 31 -9.56 8.86 -4.21
C GLN A 31 -9.66 7.34 -4.03
N ALA A 32 -8.61 6.61 -4.36
CA ALA A 32 -8.57 5.16 -4.19
C ALA A 32 -8.74 4.77 -2.72
N VAL A 33 -8.03 5.45 -1.82
CA VAL A 33 -8.16 5.22 -0.38
C VAL A 33 -9.57 5.54 0.09
N GLY A 34 -10.16 6.63 -0.39
CA GLY A 34 -11.55 6.99 -0.08
C GLY A 34 -12.54 5.89 -0.46
N HIS A 35 -12.38 5.29 -1.62
CA HIS A 35 -13.23 4.18 -2.06
C HIS A 35 -13.11 2.97 -1.13
N LEU A 36 -11.91 2.65 -0.64
CA LEU A 36 -11.69 1.56 0.29
C LEU A 36 -12.34 1.84 1.65
N VAL A 37 -12.21 3.06 2.15
CA VAL A 37 -12.85 3.49 3.41
C VAL A 37 -14.37 3.40 3.27
N ASP A 38 -14.92 3.90 2.18
CA ASP A 38 -16.37 3.87 1.93
C ASP A 38 -16.92 2.44 1.81
N ALA A 39 -16.08 1.51 1.37
CA ALA A 39 -16.46 0.10 1.29
C ALA A 39 -16.42 -0.62 2.65
N GLY A 40 -16.00 0.06 3.71
CA GLY A 40 -15.98 -0.49 5.06
C GLY A 40 -14.64 -1.07 5.50
N PHE A 41 -13.58 -0.90 4.72
CA PHE A 41 -12.24 -1.34 5.13
C PHE A 41 -11.63 -0.40 6.15
N GLU A 42 -10.91 -0.96 7.12
CA GLU A 42 -10.04 -0.20 7.99
C GLU A 42 -8.73 0.04 7.26
N VAL A 43 -8.43 1.29 6.92
CA VAL A 43 -7.20 1.64 6.18
C VAL A 43 -6.16 2.17 7.18
N VAL A 44 -5.01 1.52 7.23
CA VAL A 44 -3.92 1.85 8.13
C VAL A 44 -2.68 2.20 7.31
N VAL A 45 -2.18 3.41 7.47
CA VAL A 45 -0.95 3.85 6.79
C VAL A 45 0.24 3.59 7.71
N LEU A 46 1.23 2.88 7.19
CA LEU A 46 2.46 2.58 7.93
C LEU A 46 3.46 3.71 7.72
N ALA A 47 3.72 4.44 8.79
CA ALA A 47 4.64 5.59 8.77
C ALA A 47 5.37 5.68 10.08
N LEU A 48 6.67 5.99 10.03
CA LEU A 48 7.47 6.24 11.22
C LEU A 48 7.08 7.59 11.85
N ASP A 49 7.43 7.80 13.13
CA ASP A 49 7.06 8.99 13.90
C ASP A 49 7.41 10.30 13.22
N ASP A 50 8.56 10.33 12.55
CA ASP A 50 9.09 11.53 11.88
C ASP A 50 8.57 11.70 10.45
N GLU A 51 7.83 10.72 9.92
CA GLU A 51 7.28 10.80 8.59
C GLU A 51 5.90 11.48 8.60
N PRO A 52 5.69 12.51 7.76
CA PRO A 52 4.40 13.17 7.70
C PRO A 52 3.34 12.26 7.05
N MET A 53 2.13 12.31 7.60
CA MET A 53 0.99 11.63 6.98
C MET A 53 0.54 12.39 5.74
N PRO A 54 0.37 11.71 4.60
CA PRO A 54 -0.21 12.35 3.43
C PRO A 54 -1.69 12.67 3.66
N PRO A 55 -2.24 13.68 2.93
CA PRO A 55 -3.64 14.08 3.09
C PRO A 55 -4.59 13.11 2.40
N LEU A 56 -4.94 12.03 3.09
CA LEU A 56 -5.81 10.98 2.54
C LEU A 56 -7.28 11.10 2.97
N GLY A 57 -7.63 12.08 3.80
CA GLY A 57 -8.98 12.27 4.27
C GLY A 57 -9.27 11.53 5.58
N ASP A 58 -10.54 11.51 5.97
CA ASP A 58 -10.99 10.85 7.20
C ASP A 58 -11.07 9.33 7.02
N GLY A 59 -11.06 8.61 8.12
CA GLY A 59 -11.19 7.17 8.12
C GLY A 59 -9.90 6.40 7.93
N VAL A 60 -8.77 7.10 7.90
CA VAL A 60 -7.44 6.51 7.77
C VAL A 60 -6.70 6.66 9.09
N THR A 61 -6.12 5.56 9.58
CA THR A 61 -5.32 5.56 10.80
C THR A 61 -3.84 5.40 10.46
N ARG A 62 -3.00 5.68 11.43
CA ARG A 62 -1.55 5.57 11.29
C ARG A 62 -1.02 4.51 12.24
N ALA A 63 -0.06 3.71 11.77
CA ALA A 63 0.67 2.78 12.61
C ALA A 63 2.15 2.80 12.25
N GLU A 64 3.01 2.52 13.21
CA GLU A 64 4.46 2.46 12.99
C GLU A 64 4.95 1.05 12.70
N MET A 65 4.16 0.06 13.04
CA MET A 65 4.53 -1.34 12.90
C MET A 65 3.47 -2.12 12.12
N LEU A 66 3.96 -3.02 11.28
CA LEU A 66 3.12 -3.99 10.60
C LEU A 66 2.97 -5.22 11.51
N PRO A 67 1.76 -5.74 11.72
CA PRO A 67 1.60 -6.99 12.46
C PRO A 67 2.37 -8.12 11.78
N GLU A 68 2.98 -9.00 12.58
CA GLU A 68 3.73 -10.14 12.07
C GLU A 68 2.83 -11.11 11.28
N HIS A 69 1.59 -11.27 11.74
CA HIS A 69 0.58 -12.11 11.09
C HIS A 69 -0.64 -11.29 10.71
N LEU A 70 -1.08 -11.43 9.46
CA LEU A 70 -2.30 -10.80 8.98
C LEU A 70 -3.40 -11.86 8.92
N GLY A 71 -4.58 -11.49 9.41
CA GLY A 71 -5.75 -12.35 9.31
C GLY A 71 -6.27 -12.50 7.89
N ALA A 72 -7.16 -13.47 7.69
CA ALA A 72 -7.84 -13.66 6.40
C ALA A 72 -8.62 -12.38 6.04
N GLY A 73 -8.56 -11.99 4.77
CA GLY A 73 -9.21 -10.78 4.30
C GLY A 73 -8.42 -9.50 4.54
N THR A 74 -7.24 -9.58 5.14
CA THR A 74 -6.36 -8.44 5.37
C THR A 74 -5.39 -8.29 4.20
N TRP A 75 -5.09 -7.05 3.82
CA TRP A 75 -4.24 -6.72 2.68
C TRP A 75 -3.05 -5.89 3.11
N TYR A 76 -1.91 -6.12 2.48
CA TYR A 76 -0.73 -5.29 2.64
C TYR A 76 -0.26 -4.80 1.27
N LEU A 77 -0.24 -3.48 1.07
CA LEU A 77 0.13 -2.83 -0.17
C LEU A 77 1.44 -2.08 0.00
N THR A 78 2.41 -2.36 -0.86
CA THR A 78 3.71 -1.70 -0.84
C THR A 78 4.18 -1.40 -2.25
N GLY A 79 4.88 -0.30 -2.43
CA GLY A 79 5.56 0.04 -3.69
C GLY A 79 7.01 -0.40 -3.71
N ASP A 80 7.50 -0.94 -2.60
CA ASP A 80 8.88 -1.40 -2.46
C ASP A 80 8.93 -2.93 -2.48
N PRO A 81 9.63 -3.57 -3.43
CA PRO A 81 9.77 -5.02 -3.44
C PRO A 81 10.49 -5.57 -2.21
N TYR A 82 11.26 -4.73 -1.51
CA TYR A 82 11.96 -5.10 -0.27
C TYR A 82 11.57 -4.13 0.84
N PRO A 83 10.33 -4.18 1.34
CA PRO A 83 9.84 -3.20 2.31
C PRO A 83 10.66 -3.23 3.61
N ALA A 84 10.95 -2.04 4.13
CA ALA A 84 11.78 -1.87 5.33
C ALA A 84 11.19 -2.55 6.56
N LEU A 85 9.87 -2.61 6.67
CA LEU A 85 9.16 -3.27 7.76
C LEU A 85 9.04 -4.79 7.59
N GLY A 86 9.57 -5.32 6.50
CA GLY A 86 9.47 -6.74 6.17
C GLY A 86 8.11 -7.11 5.58
N ARG A 87 7.94 -8.40 5.31
CA ARG A 87 6.68 -8.92 4.76
C ARG A 87 5.93 -9.67 5.85
N PRO A 88 4.62 -9.43 6.02
CA PRO A 88 3.84 -10.15 7.00
C PRO A 88 3.58 -11.59 6.56
N ARG A 89 3.24 -12.45 7.49
CA ARG A 89 2.72 -13.78 7.22
C ARG A 89 1.20 -13.70 7.15
N GLY A 90 0.61 -14.45 6.23
CA GLY A 90 -0.84 -14.43 6.03
C GLY A 90 -1.29 -13.19 5.27
N GLY A 91 -2.59 -13.07 5.07
CA GLY A 91 -3.17 -11.99 4.29
C GLY A 91 -2.79 -12.07 2.81
N THR A 92 -3.03 -10.96 2.09
CA THR A 92 -2.67 -10.83 0.68
C THR A 92 -1.72 -9.65 0.51
N THR A 93 -0.56 -9.87 -0.09
CA THR A 93 0.45 -8.84 -0.33
C THR A 93 0.40 -8.40 -1.78
N VAL A 94 0.32 -7.09 -2.00
CA VAL A 94 0.20 -6.48 -3.33
C VAL A 94 1.39 -5.54 -3.56
N LEU A 95 2.10 -5.75 -4.67
CA LEU A 95 3.10 -4.79 -5.13
C LEU A 95 2.41 -3.74 -5.99
N VAL A 96 2.49 -2.48 -5.57
CA VAL A 96 1.87 -1.35 -6.26
C VAL A 96 2.93 -0.56 -7.01
N GLY A 97 2.73 -0.39 -8.29
CA GLY A 97 3.64 0.37 -9.15
C GLY A 97 4.34 -0.51 -10.18
N PRO A 98 5.17 0.09 -11.03
CA PRO A 98 5.88 -0.67 -12.05
C PRO A 98 6.85 -1.66 -11.41
N ARG A 99 6.85 -2.89 -11.93
CA ARG A 99 7.79 -3.90 -11.48
C ARG A 99 9.22 -3.45 -11.81
N PRO A 100 10.14 -3.44 -10.82
CA PRO A 100 11.53 -3.09 -11.09
C PRO A 100 12.16 -4.03 -12.13
N ALA A 101 13.10 -3.51 -12.90
CA ALA A 101 13.85 -4.32 -13.85
C ALA A 101 14.57 -5.46 -13.12
N ALA A 102 14.66 -6.62 -13.76
CA ALA A 102 15.37 -7.77 -13.21
C ALA A 102 16.83 -7.41 -12.92
N GLY A 103 17.20 -7.49 -11.64
CA GLY A 103 18.58 -7.30 -11.19
C GLY A 103 19.26 -8.62 -10.89
N LYS A 104 20.42 -8.56 -10.25
CA LYS A 104 21.17 -9.75 -9.83
C LYS A 104 20.49 -10.54 -8.72
N VAL A 105 19.61 -9.88 -7.96
CA VAL A 105 18.85 -10.48 -6.86
C VAL A 105 17.43 -10.75 -7.35
N PRO A 106 16.92 -11.99 -7.19
CA PRO A 106 15.54 -12.29 -7.56
C PRO A 106 14.56 -11.45 -6.77
N LEU A 107 13.52 -10.93 -7.43
CA LEU A 107 12.46 -10.20 -6.76
C LEU A 107 11.63 -11.14 -5.88
N PRO A 108 11.21 -10.71 -4.68
CA PRO A 108 10.30 -11.50 -3.85
C PRO A 108 8.97 -11.71 -4.56
N ARG A 109 8.31 -12.79 -4.21
CA ARG A 109 7.01 -13.12 -4.78
C ARG A 109 5.91 -12.37 -4.04
N PHE A 110 5.04 -11.69 -4.80
CA PHE A 110 3.84 -11.05 -4.27
C PHE A 110 2.61 -11.84 -4.72
N ASP A 111 1.56 -11.81 -3.92
CA ASP A 111 0.30 -12.46 -4.28
C ASP A 111 -0.35 -11.78 -5.49
N LEU A 112 -0.24 -10.46 -5.55
CA LEU A 112 -0.76 -9.67 -6.66
C LEU A 112 0.22 -8.54 -7.00
N GLU A 113 0.12 -8.05 -8.23
CA GLU A 113 0.83 -6.86 -8.68
C GLU A 113 -0.18 -5.93 -9.34
N ALA A 114 -0.11 -4.63 -9.02
CA ALA A 114 -0.97 -3.60 -9.60
C ALA A 114 -0.11 -2.44 -10.08
N ARG A 115 -0.49 -1.83 -11.19
CA ARG A 115 0.27 -0.73 -11.79
C ARG A 115 0.27 0.53 -10.94
N ASP A 116 -0.80 0.74 -10.16
CA ASP A 116 -0.97 1.90 -9.29
C ASP A 116 -1.95 1.56 -8.17
N LEU A 117 -2.14 2.49 -7.24
CA LEU A 117 -3.03 2.28 -6.11
C LEU A 117 -4.50 2.19 -6.55
N ALA A 118 -4.90 2.92 -7.58
CA ALA A 118 -6.27 2.85 -8.09
C ALA A 118 -6.58 1.44 -8.62
N ALA A 119 -5.65 0.83 -9.37
CA ALA A 119 -5.80 -0.54 -9.84
C ALA A 119 -5.82 -1.54 -8.69
N ALA A 120 -4.98 -1.35 -7.67
CA ALA A 120 -4.97 -2.18 -6.48
C ALA A 120 -6.31 -2.11 -5.74
N ALA A 121 -6.86 -0.91 -5.56
CA ALA A 121 -8.15 -0.71 -4.90
C ALA A 121 -9.28 -1.42 -5.66
N MET A 122 -9.31 -1.31 -6.98
CA MET A 122 -10.30 -2.01 -7.81
C MET A 122 -10.22 -3.52 -7.64
N GLU A 123 -9.01 -4.07 -7.57
CA GLU A 123 -8.80 -5.51 -7.38
C GLU A 123 -9.30 -5.96 -6.01
N ILE A 124 -9.01 -5.18 -4.97
CA ILE A 124 -9.47 -5.46 -3.61
C ILE A 124 -11.00 -5.44 -3.54
N LEU A 125 -11.63 -4.40 -4.09
CA LEU A 125 -13.08 -4.26 -4.08
C LEU A 125 -13.76 -5.37 -4.85
N THR A 126 -13.19 -5.78 -5.99
CA THR A 126 -13.73 -6.87 -6.80
C THR A 126 -13.65 -8.20 -6.05
N ARG A 127 -12.53 -8.50 -5.42
CA ARG A 127 -12.37 -9.74 -4.65
C ARG A 127 -13.24 -9.79 -3.41
N ASP A 128 -13.38 -8.64 -2.73
CA ASP A 128 -14.27 -8.53 -1.57
C ASP A 128 -15.73 -8.80 -1.96
N ALA A 129 -16.17 -8.24 -3.08
CA ALA A 129 -17.54 -8.45 -3.57
C ALA A 129 -17.80 -9.89 -4.00
N MET A 130 -16.77 -10.65 -4.37
CA MET A 130 -16.87 -12.03 -4.79
C MET A 130 -16.69 -13.05 -3.64
N ALA A 131 -16.28 -12.56 -2.48
CA ALA A 131 -16.04 -13.41 -1.32
C ALA A 131 -17.34 -13.88 -0.64
#